data_f3d49038f5ce71d233bcd9b01a854a0b
#
_entry.id   f3d49038f5ce71d233bcd9b01a854a0b
#
_cell.length_a   1.000
_cell.length_b   1.000
_cell.length_c   1.000
_cell.angle_alpha   90.00
_cell.angle_beta   90.00
_cell.angle_gamma   90.00
#
_symmetry.space_group_name_H-M   'P 1'
#
loop_
_entity.id
_entity.type
_entity.pdbx_description
1 polymer ?
#
loop_
_entity_poly.entity_id
_entity_poly.type
_entity_poly.pdbx_seq_one_letter_code
_entity_poly.pdbx_strand_id
1 'polypeptide(L)'
;MAVTEGHILNVWIFFSIFLRFGIFADGQIVYSTTEEANPGTTVGNLAKDFNLNLQDIERRGFQIVSETNRRYFDLNLKTGVLHVKERIDREDLCEQNAKCSLPLEAIVNSPLNIYRFEVNVLDINDNPPLFRTSKTTLNISELAFPGEQFALPSAFDADVGINSVKSYKLSANEHFSLDVQSGGEQSVSAELVLQKALDREKQPLIELKLIAVDGGKPPRSGTMQVIVNVEDVNDNIPVFSKSLYKARLNENSPPGTSVVTIQASDPDEGVNGQIVYALVNHDNDKNVESFSIDPETGEITVKGDVDYERKNAVEFRVQAQDKGHKPRAALCKVLLEIVDINDNVPKISVTSLVNNVKEDAPIDTMVGMITVTDNDAGKNGQVTLKMQGSAPFKVQNSYNNYYTLVVNGLGHTEE
;
A
#
# COMPACT_ATOMS: atom_id res chain seq x y z
N MET A 1 86.55 16.70 19.01
CA MET A 1 86.63 17.21 17.64
C MET A 1 87.23 16.11 16.78
N ALA A 2 86.47 15.34 16.11
CA ALA A 2 86.85 14.47 14.95
C ALA A 2 85.70 13.39 14.80
N VAL A 3 84.63 13.70 14.16
CA VAL A 3 83.71 12.71 13.52
C VAL A 3 82.93 13.47 12.45
N THR A 4 83.35 13.54 11.23
CA THR A 4 82.57 13.98 10.09
C THR A 4 83.13 13.61 8.68
N GLU A 5 84.04 12.68 8.56
CA GLU A 5 84.55 12.33 7.20
C GLU A 5 84.16 10.94 6.69
N GLY A 6 83.54 10.10 7.47
CA GLY A 6 83.19 8.72 7.05
C GLY A 6 81.86 8.54 6.30
N HIS A 7 80.92 9.50 6.32
CA HIS A 7 79.59 9.32 5.74
C HIS A 7 79.44 9.82 4.27
N ILE A 8 80.26 10.67 3.80
CA ILE A 8 80.16 11.24 2.47
C ILE A 8 80.69 10.26 1.37
N LEU A 9 81.64 9.43 1.71
CA LEU A 9 82.29 8.46 0.72
C LEU A 9 81.33 7.29 0.42
N ASN A 10 80.49 6.86 1.38
CA ASN A 10 79.53 5.78 1.18
C ASN A 10 78.32 6.18 0.34
N VAL A 11 77.90 7.42 0.36
CA VAL A 11 76.72 7.93 -0.40
C VAL A 11 77.12 8.03 -1.90
N TRP A 12 78.31 8.40 -2.24
CA TRP A 12 78.80 8.48 -3.64
C TRP A 12 78.97 7.11 -4.28
N ILE A 13 79.32 6.09 -3.53
CA ILE A 13 79.48 4.72 -4.06
C ILE A 13 78.07 4.11 -4.32
N PHE A 14 77.09 4.37 -3.48
CA PHE A 14 75.71 3.93 -3.73
C PHE A 14 75.09 4.67 -4.93
N PHE A 15 75.33 5.97 -5.10
CA PHE A 15 74.81 6.73 -6.23
C PHE A 15 75.51 6.33 -7.58
N SER A 16 76.74 5.94 -7.58
CA SER A 16 77.43 5.48 -8.81
C SER A 16 77.09 4.03 -9.19
N ILE A 17 76.59 3.20 -8.25
CA ILE A 17 76.09 1.85 -8.54
C ILE A 17 74.67 1.90 -9.10
N PHE A 18 73.84 2.85 -8.63
CA PHE A 18 72.50 3.06 -9.18
C PHE A 18 72.45 3.64 -10.59
N LEU A 19 73.48 4.36 -10.99
CA LEU A 19 73.57 4.92 -12.35
C LEU A 19 74.10 3.91 -13.43
N ARG A 20 74.48 2.69 -13.04
CA ARG A 20 74.87 1.63 -13.97
C ARG A 20 73.82 0.53 -14.18
N PHE A 21 72.77 0.48 -13.39
CA PHE A 21 71.59 -0.26 -13.73
C PHE A 21 70.55 0.72 -14.32
N GLY A 22 70.84 1.21 -15.53
CA GLY A 22 69.81 1.68 -16.44
C GLY A 22 68.85 0.51 -16.61
N ILE A 23 67.76 0.56 -15.94
CA ILE A 23 66.57 -0.24 -16.28
C ILE A 23 66.24 0.25 -17.69
N PHE A 24 66.69 -0.46 -18.72
CA PHE A 24 66.01 -0.42 -20.00
C PHE A 24 64.63 -0.95 -19.71
N ALA A 25 63.69 -0.05 -19.50
CA ALA A 25 62.29 -0.35 -19.70
C ALA A 25 62.21 -0.68 -21.21
N ASP A 26 62.37 -1.96 -21.55
CA ASP A 26 61.94 -2.46 -22.84
C ASP A 26 60.47 -2.10 -22.95
N GLY A 27 60.17 -1.02 -23.68
CA GLY A 27 58.81 -0.60 -23.93
C GLY A 27 58.13 -1.72 -24.69
N GLN A 28 57.35 -2.54 -23.98
CA GLN A 28 56.56 -3.59 -24.59
C GLN A 28 55.68 -2.94 -25.65
N ILE A 29 55.76 -3.44 -26.87
CA ILE A 29 54.94 -2.91 -27.96
C ILE A 29 53.49 -3.30 -27.71
N VAL A 30 52.59 -2.30 -27.68
CA VAL A 30 51.17 -2.47 -27.46
C VAL A 30 50.43 -1.90 -28.67
N TYR A 31 49.61 -2.74 -29.26
CA TYR A 31 48.66 -2.35 -30.30
C TYR A 31 47.23 -2.26 -29.72
N SER A 32 46.34 -1.70 -30.51
CA SER A 32 44.90 -1.67 -30.13
C SER A 32 44.05 -1.97 -31.37
N THR A 33 43.02 -2.72 -31.15
CA THR A 33 41.91 -2.93 -32.11
C THR A 33 40.58 -2.83 -31.39
N THR A 34 39.54 -2.42 -32.07
CA THR A 34 38.18 -2.55 -31.51
C THR A 34 37.79 -4.01 -31.59
N GLU A 35 37.01 -4.43 -30.66
CA GLU A 35 36.23 -5.67 -30.84
C GLU A 35 35.33 -5.55 -32.07
N GLU A 36 34.72 -6.64 -32.49
CA GLU A 36 33.84 -6.68 -33.64
C GLU A 36 34.51 -6.22 -34.97
N ALA A 37 35.85 -6.01 -34.96
CA ALA A 37 36.57 -5.63 -36.16
C ALA A 37 36.50 -6.71 -37.24
N ASN A 38 36.26 -6.29 -38.47
CA ASN A 38 36.15 -7.21 -39.59
C ASN A 38 37.49 -7.91 -39.87
N PRO A 39 37.50 -9.18 -40.29
CA PRO A 39 38.70 -9.85 -40.79
C PRO A 39 39.39 -9.01 -41.85
N GLY A 40 40.73 -8.89 -41.74
CA GLY A 40 41.57 -8.05 -42.59
C GLY A 40 41.80 -6.63 -42.05
N THR A 41 41.14 -6.21 -40.92
CA THR A 41 41.42 -4.94 -40.28
C THR A 41 42.87 -4.89 -39.79
N THR A 42 43.61 -3.85 -40.17
CA THR A 42 45.03 -3.66 -39.78
C THR A 42 45.10 -3.29 -38.29
N VAL A 43 45.93 -4.03 -37.54
CA VAL A 43 46.24 -3.79 -36.13
C VAL A 43 47.52 -3.01 -35.95
N GLY A 44 48.61 -3.40 -36.68
CA GLY A 44 49.90 -2.75 -36.61
C GLY A 44 50.89 -3.31 -37.63
N ASN A 45 52.14 -2.85 -37.61
CA ASN A 45 53.18 -3.35 -38.49
C ASN A 45 54.39 -3.87 -37.70
N LEU A 46 54.39 -5.18 -37.41
CA LEU A 46 55.44 -5.84 -36.62
C LEU A 46 56.88 -5.69 -37.26
N ALA A 47 56.97 -5.72 -38.59
CA ALA A 47 58.22 -5.57 -39.24
C ALA A 47 58.83 -4.20 -39.00
N LYS A 48 58.07 -3.14 -39.09
CA LYS A 48 58.50 -1.77 -38.83
C LYS A 48 58.88 -1.57 -37.37
N ASP A 49 57.95 -1.99 -36.46
CA ASP A 49 58.07 -1.67 -35.03
C ASP A 49 59.17 -2.50 -34.33
N PHE A 50 59.42 -3.72 -34.81
CA PHE A 50 60.62 -4.55 -34.41
C PHE A 50 61.80 -4.33 -35.24
N ASN A 51 61.84 -3.38 -36.19
CA ASN A 51 62.96 -3.08 -37.09
C ASN A 51 63.44 -4.31 -37.85
N LEU A 52 62.52 -5.10 -38.42
CA LEU A 52 62.80 -6.32 -39.16
C LEU A 52 62.87 -6.05 -40.67
N ASN A 53 63.81 -6.69 -41.35
CA ASN A 53 63.93 -6.63 -42.82
C ASN A 53 62.83 -7.54 -43.43
N LEU A 54 62.01 -7.00 -44.34
CA LEU A 54 60.92 -7.71 -45.00
C LEU A 54 61.40 -8.95 -45.79
N GLN A 55 62.58 -8.89 -46.42
CA GLN A 55 63.16 -10.04 -47.14
C GLN A 55 63.57 -11.19 -46.20
N ASP A 56 63.90 -10.84 -44.93
CA ASP A 56 64.28 -11.82 -43.93
C ASP A 56 63.02 -12.45 -43.27
N ILE A 57 61.97 -11.73 -43.13
CA ILE A 57 60.70 -12.20 -42.55
C ILE A 57 60.17 -13.41 -43.33
N GLU A 58 60.04 -13.30 -44.63
CA GLU A 58 59.56 -14.38 -45.50
C GLU A 58 60.54 -15.59 -45.50
N ARG A 59 61.80 -15.30 -45.63
CA ARG A 59 62.84 -16.35 -45.73
C ARG A 59 63.03 -17.11 -44.42
N ARG A 60 62.95 -16.44 -43.28
CA ARG A 60 63.26 -16.97 -41.95
C ARG A 60 62.04 -17.51 -41.22
N GLY A 61 60.86 -17.50 -41.84
CA GLY A 61 59.64 -18.08 -41.30
C GLY A 61 59.07 -17.33 -40.07
N PHE A 62 58.79 -16.02 -40.20
CA PHE A 62 58.21 -15.21 -39.17
C PHE A 62 56.75 -15.66 -38.94
N GLN A 63 56.43 -16.05 -37.72
CA GLN A 63 55.06 -16.56 -37.38
C GLN A 63 54.68 -16.22 -35.96
N ILE A 64 53.37 -16.08 -35.74
CA ILE A 64 52.75 -15.94 -34.40
C ILE A 64 52.67 -17.33 -33.77
N VAL A 65 53.13 -17.49 -32.51
CA VAL A 65 53.21 -18.80 -31.83
C VAL A 65 52.40 -18.87 -30.55
N SER A 66 51.64 -17.84 -30.18
CA SER A 66 50.74 -17.83 -29.01
C SER A 66 49.69 -18.93 -29.14
N GLU A 67 49.59 -19.81 -28.15
CA GLU A 67 48.69 -20.97 -28.21
C GLU A 67 47.20 -20.58 -28.28
N THR A 68 46.77 -19.60 -27.47
CA THR A 68 45.36 -19.25 -27.32
C THR A 68 44.93 -18.09 -28.25
N ASN A 69 45.77 -17.06 -28.36
CA ASN A 69 45.35 -15.80 -29.00
C ASN A 69 45.67 -15.74 -30.50
N ARG A 70 46.47 -16.71 -30.99
CA ARG A 70 46.86 -16.79 -32.40
C ARG A 70 45.67 -16.87 -33.36
N ARG A 71 44.57 -17.45 -32.96
CA ARG A 71 43.37 -17.61 -33.82
C ARG A 71 42.79 -16.28 -34.29
N TYR A 72 42.94 -15.22 -33.50
CA TYR A 72 42.34 -13.91 -33.78
C TYR A 72 43.18 -13.05 -34.72
N PHE A 73 44.47 -13.38 -34.92
CA PHE A 73 45.37 -12.53 -35.68
C PHE A 73 46.11 -13.32 -36.75
N ASP A 74 46.39 -12.65 -37.85
CA ASP A 74 47.23 -13.16 -38.91
C ASP A 74 48.25 -12.12 -39.34
N LEU A 75 49.40 -12.59 -39.87
CA LEU A 75 50.51 -11.77 -40.25
C LEU A 75 50.76 -11.85 -41.77
N ASN A 76 50.74 -10.73 -42.43
CA ASN A 76 51.12 -10.64 -43.84
C ASN A 76 52.64 -10.62 -43.93
N LEU A 77 53.26 -11.74 -44.38
CA LEU A 77 54.69 -11.89 -44.47
C LEU A 77 55.37 -10.96 -45.48
N LYS A 78 54.66 -10.46 -46.48
CA LYS A 78 55.21 -9.52 -47.48
C LYS A 78 55.33 -8.10 -46.98
N THR A 79 54.39 -7.71 -46.04
CA THR A 79 54.35 -6.33 -45.57
C THR A 79 54.67 -6.18 -44.09
N GLY A 80 54.74 -7.30 -43.34
CA GLY A 80 54.95 -7.30 -41.90
C GLY A 80 53.74 -6.78 -41.09
N VAL A 81 52.57 -6.64 -41.73
CA VAL A 81 51.37 -6.10 -41.12
C VAL A 81 50.58 -7.19 -40.38
N LEU A 82 50.29 -6.92 -39.12
CA LEU A 82 49.39 -7.69 -38.28
C LEU A 82 47.96 -7.24 -38.58
N HIS A 83 47.07 -8.19 -38.83
CA HIS A 83 45.63 -7.90 -39.07
C HIS A 83 44.74 -8.90 -38.31
N VAL A 84 43.49 -8.47 -38.09
CA VAL A 84 42.45 -9.32 -37.51
C VAL A 84 42.13 -10.45 -38.47
N LYS A 85 42.15 -11.70 -37.99
CA LYS A 85 41.83 -12.91 -38.76
C LYS A 85 40.39 -13.38 -38.46
N GLU A 86 40.02 -13.43 -37.20
CA GLU A 86 38.70 -13.80 -36.73
C GLU A 86 38.13 -12.66 -35.90
N ARG A 87 36.83 -12.50 -35.92
CA ARG A 87 36.11 -11.52 -35.12
C ARG A 87 36.39 -11.78 -33.64
N ILE A 88 36.63 -10.75 -32.90
CA ILE A 88 36.94 -10.77 -31.48
C ILE A 88 35.71 -10.21 -30.75
N ASP A 89 35.18 -10.99 -29.82
CA ASP A 89 34.15 -10.60 -28.86
C ASP A 89 34.89 -10.42 -27.53
N ARG A 90 34.87 -9.19 -27.04
CA ARG A 90 35.59 -8.78 -25.84
C ARG A 90 34.97 -9.39 -24.58
N GLU A 91 33.66 -9.46 -24.52
CA GLU A 91 32.88 -9.98 -23.40
C GLU A 91 33.16 -11.47 -23.21
N ASP A 92 33.28 -12.22 -24.30
CA ASP A 92 33.64 -13.65 -24.25
C ASP A 92 35.08 -13.89 -23.76
N LEU A 93 35.98 -12.94 -24.01
CA LEU A 93 37.41 -13.09 -23.69
C LEU A 93 37.80 -12.54 -22.32
N CYS A 94 37.27 -11.42 -21.99
CA CYS A 94 37.72 -10.61 -20.85
C CYS A 94 36.62 -10.35 -19.82
N GLU A 95 35.38 -10.74 -20.10
CA GLU A 95 34.26 -10.45 -19.28
C GLU A 95 34.18 -8.94 -18.94
N GLN A 96 33.98 -8.60 -17.66
CA GLN A 96 33.91 -7.21 -17.19
C GLN A 96 35.26 -6.58 -16.80
N ASN A 97 36.38 -7.17 -17.19
CA ASN A 97 37.69 -6.56 -16.89
C ASN A 97 37.84 -5.26 -17.67
N ALA A 98 38.18 -4.17 -16.99
CA ALA A 98 38.36 -2.86 -17.61
C ALA A 98 39.44 -2.86 -18.73
N LYS A 99 40.45 -3.71 -18.61
CA LYS A 99 41.50 -3.87 -19.62
C LYS A 99 41.42 -5.27 -20.21
N CYS A 100 41.21 -5.36 -21.52
CA CYS A 100 41.29 -6.60 -22.29
C CYS A 100 42.56 -6.60 -23.11
N SER A 101 43.61 -7.30 -22.66
CA SER A 101 44.92 -7.35 -23.28
C SER A 101 45.25 -8.78 -23.68
N LEU A 102 45.55 -8.99 -24.95
CA LEU A 102 45.89 -10.28 -25.51
C LEU A 102 47.42 -10.33 -25.72
N PRO A 103 48.16 -11.03 -24.87
CA PRO A 103 49.60 -11.23 -25.08
C PRO A 103 49.86 -12.14 -26.28
N LEU A 104 50.81 -11.75 -27.12
CA LEU A 104 51.19 -12.45 -28.33
C LEU A 104 52.70 -12.56 -28.42
N GLU A 105 53.17 -13.68 -28.98
CA GLU A 105 54.58 -13.90 -29.29
C GLU A 105 54.71 -14.22 -30.78
N ALA A 106 55.70 -13.61 -31.41
CA ALA A 106 56.08 -13.95 -32.75
C ALA A 106 57.54 -14.43 -32.74
N ILE A 107 57.83 -15.41 -33.56
CA ILE A 107 59.19 -15.98 -33.68
C ILE A 107 59.75 -15.80 -35.10
N VAL A 108 61.09 -15.63 -35.19
CA VAL A 108 61.84 -15.68 -36.40
C VAL A 108 62.98 -16.72 -36.22
N ASN A 109 63.04 -17.63 -37.14
CA ASN A 109 64.06 -18.70 -37.07
C ASN A 109 65.43 -18.28 -37.70
N SER A 110 66.51 -18.97 -37.30
CA SER A 110 67.85 -18.90 -37.89
C SER A 110 68.49 -17.50 -37.93
N PRO A 111 68.93 -16.91 -36.80
CA PRO A 111 68.84 -17.41 -35.44
C PRO A 111 67.41 -17.21 -34.86
N LEU A 112 67.01 -18.01 -33.83
CA LEU A 112 65.74 -17.90 -33.16
C LEU A 112 65.69 -16.59 -32.36
N ASN A 113 64.72 -15.76 -32.70
CA ASN A 113 64.36 -14.56 -31.94
C ASN A 113 62.87 -14.60 -31.59
N ILE A 114 62.53 -14.19 -30.36
CA ILE A 114 61.18 -14.12 -29.85
C ILE A 114 60.85 -12.66 -29.65
N TYR A 115 59.68 -12.22 -30.21
CA TYR A 115 59.16 -10.86 -30.11
C TYR A 115 57.86 -10.92 -29.37
N ARG A 116 57.78 -10.21 -28.21
CA ARG A 116 56.60 -10.13 -27.37
C ARG A 116 55.89 -8.81 -27.59
N PHE A 117 54.60 -8.88 -27.75
CA PHE A 117 53.74 -7.70 -27.88
C PHE A 117 52.35 -7.99 -27.35
N GLU A 118 51.57 -6.96 -27.11
CA GLU A 118 50.17 -7.08 -26.65
C GLU A 118 49.25 -6.40 -27.66
N VAL A 119 48.02 -6.93 -27.76
CA VAL A 119 46.93 -6.26 -28.46
C VAL A 119 45.81 -6.00 -27.46
N ASN A 120 45.54 -4.72 -27.20
CA ASN A 120 44.41 -4.30 -26.41
C ASN A 120 43.14 -4.33 -27.27
N VAL A 121 42.13 -5.05 -26.83
CA VAL A 121 40.81 -5.06 -27.45
C VAL A 121 40.00 -3.94 -26.79
N LEU A 122 39.62 -2.97 -27.60
CA LEU A 122 38.83 -1.81 -27.16
C LEU A 122 37.37 -2.14 -27.25
N ASP A 123 36.67 -1.80 -26.20
CA ASP A 123 35.20 -1.97 -26.01
C ASP A 123 34.45 -1.09 -27.00
N ILE A 124 33.35 -1.60 -27.54
CA ILE A 124 32.33 -0.84 -28.28
C ILE A 124 30.98 -1.02 -27.62
N ASN A 125 30.08 -0.09 -27.84
CA ASN A 125 28.70 -0.15 -27.26
C ASN A 125 27.82 -1.10 -28.08
N ASP A 126 28.01 -2.41 -27.94
CA ASP A 126 27.21 -3.39 -28.68
C ASP A 126 26.22 -4.18 -27.81
N ASN A 127 26.30 -4.07 -26.49
CA ASN A 127 25.38 -4.63 -25.55
C ASN A 127 24.45 -3.56 -24.93
N PRO A 128 23.16 -3.82 -24.74
CA PRO A 128 22.29 -2.94 -23.99
C PRO A 128 22.26 -3.33 -22.51
N PRO A 129 21.99 -2.39 -21.59
CA PRO A 129 21.67 -2.71 -20.20
C PRO A 129 20.54 -3.73 -20.09
N LEU A 130 20.68 -4.75 -19.24
CA LEU A 130 19.69 -5.80 -19.02
C LEU A 130 19.35 -5.93 -17.54
N PHE A 131 18.08 -6.00 -17.22
CA PHE A 131 17.60 -6.40 -15.91
C PHE A 131 17.43 -7.92 -15.85
N ARG A 132 17.77 -8.53 -14.72
CA ARG A 132 17.62 -9.99 -14.52
C ARG A 132 16.17 -10.45 -14.63
N THR A 133 15.22 -9.56 -14.29
CA THR A 133 13.78 -9.79 -14.36
C THR A 133 13.10 -8.63 -15.08
N SER A 134 12.06 -8.92 -15.84
CA SER A 134 11.27 -7.89 -16.52
C SER A 134 10.36 -7.09 -15.58
N LYS A 135 10.17 -7.59 -14.34
CA LYS A 135 9.25 -7.02 -13.35
C LYS A 135 9.78 -7.23 -11.94
N THR A 136 9.56 -6.23 -11.08
CA THR A 136 9.75 -6.32 -9.63
C THR A 136 8.53 -5.76 -8.91
N THR A 137 8.28 -6.24 -7.69
CA THR A 137 7.17 -5.77 -6.84
C THR A 137 7.74 -5.27 -5.53
N LEU A 138 7.30 -4.11 -5.10
CA LEU A 138 7.60 -3.51 -3.81
C LEU A 138 6.29 -3.41 -3.03
N ASN A 139 6.30 -3.85 -1.78
CA ASN A 139 5.20 -3.65 -0.85
C ASN A 139 5.57 -2.48 0.05
N ILE A 140 4.78 -1.42 -0.01
CA ILE A 140 5.05 -0.18 0.73
C ILE A 140 3.78 0.19 1.49
N SER A 141 3.91 0.32 2.81
CA SER A 141 2.79 0.77 3.66
C SER A 141 2.36 2.19 3.29
N GLU A 142 1.08 2.47 3.30
CA GLU A 142 0.57 3.84 3.11
C GLU A 142 1.02 4.81 4.21
N LEU A 143 1.41 4.30 5.40
CA LEU A 143 2.03 5.11 6.45
C LEU A 143 3.50 5.49 6.17
N ALA A 144 4.10 5.00 5.06
CA ALA A 144 5.45 5.41 4.70
C ALA A 144 5.53 6.93 4.53
N PHE A 145 6.61 7.53 4.99
CA PHE A 145 6.76 8.98 4.99
C PHE A 145 7.59 9.49 3.81
N PRO A 146 7.31 10.68 3.31
CA PRO A 146 8.12 11.31 2.26
C PRO A 146 9.61 11.39 2.67
N GLY A 147 10.50 10.98 1.75
CA GLY A 147 11.93 10.83 1.97
C GLY A 147 12.39 9.40 2.23
N GLU A 148 11.48 8.46 2.47
CA GLU A 148 11.83 7.05 2.62
C GLU A 148 12.32 6.47 1.29
N GLN A 149 13.36 5.61 1.36
CA GLN A 149 14.07 5.07 0.21
C GLN A 149 13.87 3.55 0.11
N PHE A 150 13.67 3.08 -1.11
CA PHE A 150 13.44 1.67 -1.42
C PHE A 150 14.40 1.22 -2.51
N ALA A 151 15.20 0.20 -2.24
CA ALA A 151 16.19 -0.30 -3.17
C ALA A 151 15.53 -0.90 -4.42
N LEU A 152 16.07 -0.58 -5.59
CA LEU A 152 15.66 -1.13 -6.87
C LEU A 152 16.71 -2.11 -7.41
N PRO A 153 16.30 -3.12 -8.19
CA PRO A 153 17.24 -3.99 -8.89
C PRO A 153 18.10 -3.20 -9.86
N SER A 154 19.42 -3.44 -9.82
CA SER A 154 20.36 -2.86 -10.78
C SER A 154 20.32 -3.61 -12.11
N ALA A 155 20.47 -2.87 -13.20
CA ALA A 155 20.73 -3.45 -14.51
C ALA A 155 22.20 -3.87 -14.62
N PHE A 156 22.43 -4.90 -15.39
CA PHE A 156 23.75 -5.37 -15.80
C PHE A 156 23.99 -4.95 -17.24
N ASP A 157 25.22 -4.54 -17.53
CA ASP A 157 25.70 -4.25 -18.86
C ASP A 157 26.97 -5.06 -19.10
N ALA A 158 27.11 -5.71 -20.24
CA ALA A 158 28.27 -6.48 -20.56
C ALA A 158 29.46 -5.58 -20.97
N ASP A 159 29.16 -4.41 -21.56
CA ASP A 159 30.15 -3.43 -21.95
C ASP A 159 30.81 -2.76 -20.74
N VAL A 160 31.96 -2.17 -20.91
CA VAL A 160 32.73 -1.58 -19.81
C VAL A 160 32.98 -0.09 -19.97
N GLY A 161 33.41 0.52 -18.87
CA GLY A 161 33.82 1.93 -18.86
C GLY A 161 32.67 2.87 -19.20
N ILE A 162 32.84 3.65 -20.27
CA ILE A 162 31.83 4.63 -20.71
C ILE A 162 30.59 3.98 -21.33
N ASN A 163 30.70 2.74 -21.83
CA ASN A 163 29.64 2.02 -22.50
C ASN A 163 28.74 1.26 -21.48
N SER A 164 29.19 1.08 -20.24
CA SER A 164 28.39 0.45 -19.19
C SER A 164 27.23 1.34 -18.72
N VAL A 165 26.37 0.81 -17.83
CA VAL A 165 25.24 1.56 -17.25
C VAL A 165 25.68 2.88 -16.66
N LYS A 166 25.12 3.97 -17.15
CA LYS A 166 25.46 5.33 -16.75
C LYS A 166 24.39 6.01 -15.90
N SER A 167 23.12 5.72 -16.18
CA SER A 167 22.01 6.40 -15.52
C SER A 167 20.74 5.57 -15.51
N TYR A 168 19.84 5.91 -14.58
CA TYR A 168 18.49 5.38 -14.53
C TYR A 168 17.48 6.50 -14.70
N LYS A 169 16.32 6.16 -15.29
CA LYS A 169 15.16 7.05 -15.45
C LYS A 169 13.91 6.33 -14.98
N LEU A 170 13.02 7.08 -14.35
CA LEU A 170 11.70 6.59 -13.92
C LEU A 170 10.63 7.21 -14.81
N SER A 171 9.58 6.45 -15.11
CA SER A 171 8.38 7.01 -15.75
C SER A 171 7.77 8.13 -14.90
N ALA A 172 7.13 9.09 -15.55
CA ALA A 172 6.45 10.19 -14.86
C ALA A 172 5.38 9.65 -13.90
N ASN A 173 5.41 10.10 -12.66
CA ASN A 173 4.48 9.76 -11.59
C ASN A 173 4.47 10.88 -10.55
N GLU A 174 3.48 10.86 -9.63
CA GLU A 174 3.32 11.90 -8.61
C GLU A 174 3.98 11.54 -7.26
N HIS A 175 4.20 10.25 -7.00
CA HIS A 175 4.56 9.78 -5.67
C HIS A 175 6.06 9.54 -5.48
N PHE A 176 6.80 9.23 -6.55
CA PHE A 176 8.18 8.76 -6.43
C PHE A 176 9.15 9.54 -7.31
N SER A 177 10.36 9.71 -6.83
CA SER A 177 11.54 10.10 -7.60
C SER A 177 12.61 9.00 -7.54
N LEU A 178 13.67 9.14 -8.34
CA LEU A 178 14.87 8.29 -8.25
C LEU A 178 15.99 9.05 -7.56
N ASP A 179 16.65 8.39 -6.63
CA ASP A 179 18.01 8.71 -6.21
C ASP A 179 18.97 7.73 -6.91
N VAL A 180 19.95 8.27 -7.64
CA VAL A 180 20.91 7.50 -8.42
C VAL A 180 22.29 7.70 -7.83
N GLN A 181 22.87 6.63 -7.28
CA GLN A 181 24.15 6.65 -6.61
C GLN A 181 25.22 6.02 -7.51
N SER A 182 26.36 6.69 -7.65
CA SER A 182 27.52 6.17 -8.37
C SER A 182 28.50 5.55 -7.38
N GLY A 183 28.64 4.24 -7.38
CA GLY A 183 29.51 3.48 -6.51
C GLY A 183 30.93 3.25 -7.11
N GLY A 184 31.54 4.27 -7.77
CA GLY A 184 32.83 4.16 -8.47
C GLY A 184 32.69 3.97 -9.98
N GLU A 185 33.72 3.45 -10.64
CA GLU A 185 33.80 3.41 -12.11
C GLU A 185 32.84 2.40 -12.77
N GLN A 186 32.26 1.45 -12.02
CA GLN A 186 31.53 0.32 -12.62
C GLN A 186 30.18 -0.01 -11.96
N SER A 187 29.73 0.74 -10.94
CA SER A 187 28.45 0.45 -10.32
C SER A 187 27.58 1.69 -10.16
N VAL A 188 26.45 1.69 -10.83
CA VAL A 188 25.40 2.70 -10.64
C VAL A 188 24.17 1.98 -10.09
N SER A 189 23.70 2.40 -8.92
CA SER A 189 22.48 1.90 -8.31
C SER A 189 21.39 2.97 -8.28
N ALA A 190 20.16 2.55 -8.20
CA ALA A 190 19.03 3.44 -8.10
C ALA A 190 18.14 3.04 -6.91
N GLU A 191 17.65 4.03 -6.18
CA GLU A 191 16.69 3.89 -5.12
C GLU A 191 15.43 4.68 -5.46
N LEU A 192 14.28 4.10 -5.17
CA LEU A 192 12.99 4.75 -5.29
C LEU A 192 12.75 5.58 -4.03
N VAL A 193 12.54 6.88 -4.16
CA VAL A 193 12.36 7.80 -3.03
C VAL A 193 10.93 8.29 -3.02
N LEU A 194 10.21 8.05 -1.92
CA LEU A 194 8.86 8.53 -1.75
C LEU A 194 8.87 10.06 -1.62
N GLN A 195 8.09 10.75 -2.44
CA GLN A 195 7.97 12.22 -2.43
C GLN A 195 6.64 12.70 -1.88
N LYS A 196 5.57 11.94 -2.10
CA LYS A 196 4.21 12.26 -1.68
C LYS A 196 3.63 11.06 -0.98
N ALA A 197 2.95 11.28 0.15
CA ALA A 197 2.29 10.23 0.92
C ALA A 197 1.40 9.36 0.04
N LEU A 198 1.36 8.09 0.35
CA LEU A 198 0.50 7.09 -0.27
C LEU A 198 -0.87 7.09 0.44
N ASP A 199 -1.86 6.55 -0.23
CA ASP A 199 -3.25 6.45 0.24
C ASP A 199 -3.84 5.27 -0.53
N ARG A 200 -3.95 4.12 0.13
CA ARG A 200 -4.37 2.87 -0.51
C ARG A 200 -5.82 2.97 -1.02
N GLU A 201 -6.67 3.67 -0.28
CA GLU A 201 -8.08 3.84 -0.64
C GLU A 201 -8.26 4.61 -1.95
N LYS A 202 -7.28 5.47 -2.30
CA LYS A 202 -7.26 6.19 -3.58
C LYS A 202 -6.51 5.45 -4.65
N GLN A 203 -5.37 4.84 -4.29
CA GLN A 203 -4.50 4.19 -5.26
C GLN A 203 -3.76 2.99 -4.66
N PRO A 204 -4.36 1.79 -4.67
CA PRO A 204 -3.77 0.60 -4.07
C PRO A 204 -2.58 0.04 -4.86
N LEU A 205 -2.44 0.41 -6.13
CA LEU A 205 -1.41 -0.08 -7.03
C LEU A 205 -0.80 1.07 -7.84
N ILE A 206 0.54 1.16 -7.87
CA ILE A 206 1.26 2.12 -8.69
C ILE A 206 2.21 1.36 -9.61
N GLU A 207 2.04 1.54 -10.93
CA GLU A 207 2.89 0.93 -11.94
C GLU A 207 3.89 1.95 -12.48
N LEU A 208 5.18 1.62 -12.35
CA LEU A 208 6.29 2.45 -12.78
C LEU A 208 7.15 1.69 -13.79
N LYS A 209 7.84 2.43 -14.65
CA LYS A 209 8.83 1.90 -15.58
C LYS A 209 10.21 2.44 -15.22
N LEU A 210 11.13 1.54 -14.86
CA LEU A 210 12.54 1.84 -14.65
C LEU A 210 13.29 1.60 -15.95
N ILE A 211 14.10 2.57 -16.36
CA ILE A 211 14.89 2.53 -17.60
C ILE A 211 16.36 2.72 -17.22
N ALA A 212 17.20 1.73 -17.48
CA ALA A 212 18.65 1.85 -17.39
C ALA A 212 19.19 2.32 -18.75
N VAL A 213 20.13 3.24 -18.74
CA VAL A 213 20.74 3.80 -19.94
C VAL A 213 22.26 3.78 -19.77
N ASP A 214 22.99 3.26 -20.76
CA ASP A 214 24.45 3.29 -20.84
C ASP A 214 24.98 4.69 -21.16
N GLY A 215 26.31 4.83 -21.24
CA GLY A 215 26.98 6.06 -21.64
C GLY A 215 27.56 6.04 -23.04
N GLY A 216 27.27 5.01 -23.84
CA GLY A 216 27.80 4.79 -25.18
C GLY A 216 27.22 5.74 -26.24
N LYS A 217 27.74 5.65 -27.45
CA LYS A 217 27.32 6.47 -28.60
C LYS A 217 27.06 5.60 -29.83
N PRO A 218 25.81 5.38 -30.24
CA PRO A 218 24.56 5.86 -29.62
C PRO A 218 24.28 5.17 -28.29
N PRO A 219 23.57 5.81 -27.34
CA PRO A 219 23.24 5.17 -26.09
C PRO A 219 22.17 4.07 -26.27
N ARG A 220 22.29 2.98 -25.54
CA ARG A 220 21.33 1.88 -25.49
C ARG A 220 20.61 1.87 -24.15
N SER A 221 19.52 1.15 -24.04
CA SER A 221 18.76 1.10 -22.81
C SER A 221 18.05 -0.23 -22.61
N GLY A 222 17.88 -0.60 -21.35
CA GLY A 222 17.04 -1.69 -20.88
C GLY A 222 15.90 -1.18 -20.00
N THR A 223 14.81 -1.93 -19.91
CA THR A 223 13.63 -1.50 -19.14
C THR A 223 13.10 -2.61 -18.25
N MET A 224 12.56 -2.21 -17.07
CA MET A 224 11.90 -3.09 -16.12
C MET A 224 10.63 -2.43 -15.61
N GLN A 225 9.58 -3.22 -15.35
CA GLN A 225 8.37 -2.77 -14.67
C GLN A 225 8.58 -2.86 -13.15
N VAL A 226 8.27 -1.77 -12.44
CA VAL A 226 8.24 -1.72 -10.98
C VAL A 226 6.79 -1.55 -10.56
N ILE A 227 6.28 -2.49 -9.78
CA ILE A 227 4.93 -2.45 -9.23
C ILE A 227 5.04 -2.17 -7.75
N VAL A 228 4.41 -1.10 -7.32
CA VAL A 228 4.27 -0.76 -5.90
C VAL A 228 2.86 -1.15 -5.47
N ASN A 229 2.77 -2.14 -4.58
CA ASN A 229 1.56 -2.46 -3.84
C ASN A 229 1.54 -1.59 -2.59
N VAL A 230 0.50 -0.79 -2.43
CA VAL A 230 0.30 0.00 -1.22
C VAL A 230 -0.37 -0.89 -0.18
N GLU A 231 0.34 -1.14 0.94
CA GLU A 231 -0.17 -1.98 2.02
C GLU A 231 -1.07 -1.16 2.94
N ASP A 232 -2.22 -1.77 3.26
CA ASP A 232 -3.27 -1.21 4.10
C ASP A 232 -2.83 -1.02 5.56
N VAL A 233 -3.30 0.05 6.16
CA VAL A 233 -3.20 0.31 7.60
C VAL A 233 -4.54 0.80 8.10
N ASN A 234 -4.98 0.30 9.25
CA ASN A 234 -6.23 0.73 9.89
C ASN A 234 -6.17 2.23 10.26
N ASP A 235 -6.33 3.10 9.27
CA ASP A 235 -6.30 4.56 9.44
C ASP A 235 -7.67 5.23 9.21
N ASN A 236 -8.66 4.50 8.74
CA ASN A 236 -10.03 4.94 8.61
C ASN A 236 -10.90 4.57 9.81
N ILE A 237 -12.06 5.17 9.92
CA ILE A 237 -13.06 4.94 10.96
C ILE A 237 -14.35 4.52 10.25
N PRO A 238 -15.10 3.53 10.76
CA PRO A 238 -16.40 3.19 10.20
C PRO A 238 -17.31 4.40 10.06
N VAL A 239 -17.94 4.56 8.90
CA VAL A 239 -18.85 5.68 8.61
C VAL A 239 -20.27 5.16 8.44
N PHE A 240 -21.20 5.61 9.30
CA PHE A 240 -22.59 5.26 9.20
C PHE A 240 -23.27 5.93 8.00
N SER A 241 -24.17 5.21 7.32
CA SER A 241 -24.94 5.74 6.20
C SER A 241 -25.87 6.89 6.62
N LYS A 242 -26.22 6.99 7.92
CA LYS A 242 -27.02 8.05 8.52
C LYS A 242 -26.51 8.38 9.93
N SER A 243 -26.54 9.64 10.30
CA SER A 243 -26.22 10.08 11.67
C SER A 243 -27.32 9.78 12.69
N LEU A 244 -28.57 9.63 12.20
CA LEU A 244 -29.76 9.34 13.00
C LEU A 244 -30.66 8.37 12.23
N TYR A 245 -30.95 7.23 12.86
CA TYR A 245 -31.95 6.28 12.40
C TYR A 245 -33.25 6.49 13.18
N LYS A 246 -34.39 6.47 12.48
CA LYS A 246 -35.73 6.56 13.09
C LYS A 246 -36.52 5.33 12.70
N ALA A 247 -37.14 4.71 13.68
CA ALA A 247 -38.02 3.55 13.49
C ALA A 247 -39.31 3.70 14.31
N ARG A 248 -40.33 2.94 13.94
CA ARG A 248 -41.58 2.80 14.66
C ARG A 248 -41.85 1.34 14.94
N LEU A 249 -42.28 1.04 16.13
CA LEU A 249 -42.60 -0.32 16.56
C LEU A 249 -43.88 -0.31 17.36
N ASN A 250 -44.79 -1.19 17.06
CA ASN A 250 -45.95 -1.39 17.90
C ASN A 250 -45.51 -1.96 19.25
N GLU A 251 -46.05 -1.51 20.32
CA GLU A 251 -45.89 -2.19 21.59
C GLU A 251 -46.40 -3.64 21.50
N ASN A 252 -46.10 -4.46 22.49
CA ASN A 252 -46.43 -5.89 22.49
C ASN A 252 -45.92 -6.67 21.29
N SER A 253 -44.97 -6.10 20.50
CA SER A 253 -44.30 -6.83 19.40
C SER A 253 -43.52 -8.00 19.97
N PRO A 254 -43.66 -9.22 19.38
CA PRO A 254 -43.01 -10.40 19.90
C PRO A 254 -41.47 -10.34 19.75
N PRO A 255 -40.73 -11.04 20.64
CA PRO A 255 -39.29 -11.19 20.47
C PRO A 255 -38.92 -11.71 19.07
N GLY A 256 -37.83 -11.18 18.48
CA GLY A 256 -37.40 -11.44 17.12
C GLY A 256 -37.98 -10.51 16.06
N THR A 257 -38.96 -9.60 16.44
CA THR A 257 -39.46 -8.60 15.50
C THR A 257 -38.30 -7.66 15.07
N SER A 258 -38.11 -7.52 13.77
CA SER A 258 -37.15 -6.58 13.20
C SER A 258 -37.60 -5.13 13.38
N VAL A 259 -36.71 -4.28 13.89
CA VAL A 259 -36.95 -2.85 14.15
C VAL A 259 -36.38 -1.98 13.05
N VAL A 260 -35.07 -2.11 12.82
CA VAL A 260 -34.30 -1.36 11.82
C VAL A 260 -32.92 -2.01 11.60
N THR A 261 -32.43 -1.91 10.40
CA THR A 261 -31.05 -2.31 10.09
C THR A 261 -30.14 -1.08 9.97
N ILE A 262 -29.06 -1.09 10.70
CA ILE A 262 -28.03 -0.04 10.72
C ILE A 262 -26.92 -0.42 9.76
N GLN A 263 -26.41 0.54 8.97
CA GLN A 263 -25.36 0.30 8.01
C GLN A 263 -24.21 1.29 8.19
N ALA A 264 -23.01 0.77 8.26
CA ALA A 264 -21.77 1.52 8.21
C ALA A 264 -20.83 0.88 7.17
N SER A 265 -19.89 1.65 6.67
CA SER A 265 -18.85 1.20 5.76
C SER A 265 -17.50 1.70 6.26
N ASP A 266 -16.46 0.90 6.02
CA ASP A 266 -15.08 1.23 6.28
C ASP A 266 -14.29 0.90 5.01
N PRO A 267 -13.46 1.81 4.49
CA PRO A 267 -12.74 1.60 3.25
C PRO A 267 -11.44 0.79 3.41
N ASP A 268 -11.01 0.50 4.64
CA ASP A 268 -9.80 -0.28 4.91
C ASP A 268 -9.94 -1.72 4.39
N GLU A 269 -8.83 -2.42 4.23
CA GLU A 269 -8.81 -3.74 3.62
C GLU A 269 -8.91 -4.87 4.66
N GLY A 270 -9.53 -5.97 4.27
CA GLY A 270 -9.57 -7.19 5.06
C GLY A 270 -10.24 -7.00 6.41
N VAL A 271 -9.55 -7.32 7.50
CA VAL A 271 -10.08 -7.21 8.87
C VAL A 271 -10.20 -5.76 9.36
N ASN A 272 -9.41 -4.85 8.79
CA ASN A 272 -9.47 -3.43 9.12
C ASN A 272 -10.79 -2.79 8.65
N GLY A 273 -11.33 -3.26 7.51
CA GLY A 273 -12.62 -2.79 6.98
C GLY A 273 -13.83 -3.64 7.42
N GLN A 274 -13.63 -4.73 8.21
CA GLN A 274 -14.74 -5.55 8.70
C GLN A 274 -15.36 -4.96 9.94
N ILE A 275 -16.65 -4.64 9.86
CA ILE A 275 -17.37 -3.95 10.93
C ILE A 275 -18.12 -4.94 11.82
N VAL A 276 -18.12 -4.66 13.13
CA VAL A 276 -18.97 -5.29 14.13
C VAL A 276 -19.82 -4.23 14.82
N TYR A 277 -21.12 -4.54 14.98
CA TYR A 277 -22.10 -3.64 15.59
C TYR A 277 -22.39 -4.02 17.04
N ALA A 278 -22.56 -3.02 17.89
CA ALA A 278 -22.98 -3.21 19.29
C ALA A 278 -23.91 -2.09 19.78
N LEU A 279 -24.88 -2.43 20.64
CA LEU A 279 -25.64 -1.44 21.38
C LEU A 279 -24.79 -0.90 22.52
N VAL A 280 -24.71 0.42 22.63
CA VAL A 280 -24.02 1.11 23.73
C VAL A 280 -25.04 1.68 24.67
N ASN A 281 -25.09 1.10 25.87
CA ASN A 281 -26.00 1.57 26.93
C ASN A 281 -25.28 2.67 27.72
N HIS A 282 -25.86 3.87 27.73
CA HIS A 282 -25.57 4.86 28.75
C HIS A 282 -26.65 4.73 29.84
N ASP A 283 -26.20 4.54 31.09
CA ASP A 283 -27.04 4.65 32.30
C ASP A 283 -28.16 3.62 32.48
N ASN A 284 -27.86 2.32 32.59
CA ASN A 284 -28.79 1.28 33.08
C ASN A 284 -30.26 1.44 32.62
N ASP A 285 -30.51 1.98 31.42
CA ASP A 285 -31.85 2.11 30.88
C ASP A 285 -32.38 0.72 30.49
N LYS A 286 -33.20 0.15 31.37
CA LYS A 286 -33.82 -1.16 31.20
C LYS A 286 -34.58 -1.29 29.88
N ASN A 287 -35.02 -0.18 29.29
CA ASN A 287 -35.75 -0.23 28.03
C ASN A 287 -34.84 -0.55 26.83
N VAL A 288 -33.54 -0.28 26.93
CA VAL A 288 -32.57 -0.70 25.93
C VAL A 288 -32.30 -2.20 26.00
N GLU A 289 -32.48 -2.82 27.18
CA GLU A 289 -32.30 -4.28 27.37
C GLU A 289 -33.38 -5.08 26.63
N SER A 290 -34.51 -4.45 26.26
CA SER A 290 -35.57 -5.06 25.44
C SER A 290 -35.21 -5.19 23.97
N PHE A 291 -34.03 -4.74 23.56
CA PHE A 291 -33.55 -4.83 22.18
C PHE A 291 -32.20 -5.53 22.10
N SER A 292 -31.94 -6.13 20.95
CA SER A 292 -30.64 -6.71 20.59
C SER A 292 -30.24 -6.27 19.19
N ILE A 293 -28.92 -6.24 18.91
CA ILE A 293 -28.38 -6.00 17.59
C ILE A 293 -27.61 -7.22 17.15
N ASP A 294 -27.80 -7.61 15.91
CA ASP A 294 -26.93 -8.61 15.28
C ASP A 294 -25.58 -7.96 14.96
N PRO A 295 -24.47 -8.51 15.45
CA PRO A 295 -23.15 -7.89 15.33
C PRO A 295 -22.61 -7.84 13.90
N GLU A 296 -23.10 -8.67 12.99
CA GLU A 296 -22.61 -8.71 11.60
C GLU A 296 -23.51 -7.96 10.64
N THR A 297 -24.84 -8.08 10.81
CA THR A 297 -25.80 -7.47 9.90
C THR A 297 -26.25 -6.08 10.32
N GLY A 298 -26.05 -5.71 11.59
CA GLY A 298 -26.54 -4.45 12.15
C GLY A 298 -28.06 -4.41 12.31
N GLU A 299 -28.78 -5.55 12.24
CA GLU A 299 -30.20 -5.63 12.44
C GLU A 299 -30.53 -5.54 13.92
N ILE A 300 -31.38 -4.58 14.26
CA ILE A 300 -31.92 -4.42 15.61
C ILE A 300 -33.27 -5.14 15.71
N THR A 301 -33.37 -6.02 16.71
CA THR A 301 -34.57 -6.83 16.97
C THR A 301 -35.09 -6.67 18.40
N VAL A 302 -36.36 -6.93 18.58
CA VAL A 302 -36.99 -7.02 19.90
C VAL A 302 -36.47 -8.25 20.63
N LYS A 303 -36.10 -8.11 21.90
CA LYS A 303 -35.64 -9.17 22.79
C LYS A 303 -36.51 -9.36 24.01
N GLY A 304 -37.11 -8.28 24.51
CA GLY A 304 -37.93 -8.26 25.72
C GLY A 304 -39.22 -7.50 25.52
N ASP A 305 -39.93 -7.17 26.62
CA ASP A 305 -41.19 -6.47 26.60
C ASP A 305 -41.05 -5.03 26.13
N VAL A 306 -41.93 -4.62 25.25
CA VAL A 306 -42.07 -3.26 24.75
C VAL A 306 -43.48 -2.78 25.12
N ASP A 307 -43.57 -1.74 25.93
CA ASP A 307 -44.77 -1.26 26.59
C ASP A 307 -44.80 0.29 26.49
N TYR A 308 -45.80 0.82 25.80
CA TYR A 308 -45.95 2.24 25.51
C TYR A 308 -46.23 3.04 26.80
N GLU A 309 -47.02 2.48 27.74
CA GLU A 309 -47.36 3.13 29.00
C GLU A 309 -46.15 3.29 29.90
N ARG A 310 -45.16 2.41 29.74
CA ARG A 310 -43.87 2.53 30.42
C ARG A 310 -42.97 3.55 29.76
N LYS A 311 -42.91 3.54 28.41
CA LYS A 311 -42.06 4.47 27.65
C LYS A 311 -42.48 4.51 26.19
N ASN A 312 -42.91 5.67 25.71
CA ASN A 312 -43.40 5.88 24.34
C ASN A 312 -42.28 6.14 23.30
N ALA A 313 -41.05 6.33 23.72
CA ALA A 313 -39.88 6.46 22.83
C ALA A 313 -38.61 5.97 23.51
N VAL A 314 -37.78 5.27 22.76
CA VAL A 314 -36.46 4.76 23.22
C VAL A 314 -35.36 5.35 22.36
N GLU A 315 -34.39 5.98 23.00
CA GLU A 315 -33.14 6.42 22.33
C GLU A 315 -32.02 5.51 22.77
N PHE A 316 -31.27 4.96 21.81
CA PHE A 316 -30.07 4.22 22.07
C PHE A 316 -28.99 4.57 21.04
N ARG A 317 -27.74 4.23 21.36
CA ARG A 317 -26.59 4.42 20.50
C ARG A 317 -26.13 3.08 19.99
N VAL A 318 -25.74 3.06 18.70
CA VAL A 318 -25.06 1.92 18.05
C VAL A 318 -23.64 2.30 17.80
N GLN A 319 -22.75 1.43 18.21
CA GLN A 319 -21.34 1.48 17.86
C GLN A 319 -21.11 0.59 16.66
N ALA A 320 -20.40 1.10 15.64
CA ALA A 320 -19.76 0.34 14.59
C ALA A 320 -18.25 0.37 14.85
N GLN A 321 -17.63 -0.78 14.92
CA GLN A 321 -16.21 -0.92 15.22
C GLN A 321 -15.59 -1.87 14.21
N ASP A 322 -14.38 -1.54 13.67
CA ASP A 322 -13.61 -2.44 12.83
C ASP A 322 -13.02 -3.59 13.65
N LYS A 323 -12.49 -4.61 12.96
CA LYS A 323 -11.83 -5.78 13.57
C LYS A 323 -10.30 -5.70 13.47
N GLY A 324 -9.74 -4.54 13.16
CA GLY A 324 -8.30 -4.32 13.03
C GLY A 324 -7.54 -4.49 14.35
N HIS A 325 -6.23 -4.54 14.26
CA HIS A 325 -5.38 -4.74 15.45
C HIS A 325 -5.51 -3.62 16.49
N LYS A 326 -5.76 -2.39 16.06
CA LYS A 326 -6.11 -1.23 16.90
C LYS A 326 -7.49 -0.76 16.48
N PRO A 327 -8.55 -1.40 16.98
CA PRO A 327 -9.89 -1.14 16.48
C PRO A 327 -10.30 0.32 16.62
N ARG A 328 -10.93 0.85 15.58
CA ARG A 328 -11.53 2.19 15.55
C ARG A 328 -13.04 2.06 15.58
N ALA A 329 -13.73 3.04 16.13
CA ALA A 329 -15.16 2.98 16.28
C ALA A 329 -15.85 4.31 16.03
N ALA A 330 -17.06 4.24 15.49
CA ALA A 330 -17.99 5.35 15.36
C ALA A 330 -19.29 5.06 16.08
N LEU A 331 -20.06 6.09 16.37
CA LEU A 331 -21.35 6.01 17.05
C LEU A 331 -22.43 6.70 16.23
N CYS A 332 -23.61 6.08 16.13
CA CYS A 332 -24.82 6.74 15.64
C CYS A 332 -25.96 6.64 16.66
N LYS A 333 -27.01 7.44 16.46
CA LYS A 333 -28.22 7.45 17.26
C LYS A 333 -29.33 6.70 16.56
N VAL A 334 -30.13 5.97 17.36
CA VAL A 334 -31.39 5.37 16.94
C VAL A 334 -32.50 5.91 17.82
N LEU A 335 -33.53 6.48 17.22
CA LEU A 335 -34.73 6.93 17.86
C LEU A 335 -35.87 6.00 17.46
N LEU A 336 -36.37 5.25 18.42
CA LEU A 336 -37.47 4.33 18.26
C LEU A 336 -38.73 4.94 18.90
N GLU A 337 -39.74 5.17 18.10
CA GLU A 337 -41.08 5.57 18.53
C GLU A 337 -41.91 4.31 18.74
N ILE A 338 -42.45 4.13 19.95
CA ILE A 338 -43.36 3.04 20.26
C ILE A 338 -44.76 3.51 19.87
N VAL A 339 -45.49 2.66 19.22
CA VAL A 339 -46.88 2.92 18.78
C VAL A 339 -47.83 2.20 19.72
N ASP A 340 -48.71 2.97 20.32
CA ASP A 340 -49.74 2.52 21.24
C ASP A 340 -50.73 1.58 20.55
N ILE A 341 -51.10 0.49 21.22
CA ILE A 341 -52.15 -0.47 20.86
C ILE A 341 -53.16 -0.49 22.00
N ASN A 342 -54.44 -0.53 21.67
CA ASN A 342 -55.52 -0.62 22.65
C ASN A 342 -55.48 -2.00 23.37
N ASP A 343 -54.70 -2.08 24.44
CA ASP A 343 -54.48 -3.30 25.22
C ASP A 343 -54.79 -3.13 26.70
N ASN A 344 -55.06 -1.89 27.14
CA ASN A 344 -55.52 -1.62 28.48
C ASN A 344 -57.05 -1.55 28.53
N VAL A 345 -57.66 -2.04 29.61
CA VAL A 345 -59.05 -2.00 29.82
C VAL A 345 -59.41 -0.81 30.73
N PRO A 346 -60.50 -0.05 30.43
CA PRO A 346 -60.97 1.04 31.31
C PRO A 346 -61.22 0.59 32.72
N LYS A 347 -60.69 1.30 33.69
CA LYS A 347 -60.91 1.06 35.15
C LYS A 347 -61.84 2.10 35.72
N ILE A 348 -62.96 1.63 36.27
CA ILE A 348 -63.95 2.49 36.94
C ILE A 348 -63.57 2.60 38.41
N SER A 349 -63.48 3.83 38.91
CA SER A 349 -63.30 4.15 40.34
C SER A 349 -64.34 5.10 40.81
N VAL A 350 -65.00 4.71 41.86
CA VAL A 350 -65.97 5.57 42.52
C VAL A 350 -65.27 6.46 43.53
N THR A 351 -65.20 7.76 43.24
CA THR A 351 -64.42 8.72 44.05
C THR A 351 -65.31 9.23 45.26
N SER A 352 -66.58 9.38 45.05
CA SER A 352 -67.54 9.70 46.13
C SER A 352 -68.96 9.12 45.81
N LEU A 353 -69.65 8.69 46.81
CA LEU A 353 -71.03 8.20 46.71
C LEU A 353 -71.79 8.63 47.91
N VAL A 354 -73.01 9.23 47.69
CA VAL A 354 -73.91 9.56 48.75
C VAL A 354 -74.68 8.29 49.14
N ASN A 355 -74.65 7.91 50.41
CA ASN A 355 -75.23 6.65 50.91
C ASN A 355 -76.74 6.63 50.87
N ASN A 356 -77.40 7.79 51.03
CA ASN A 356 -78.87 7.89 51.04
C ASN A 356 -79.30 9.06 50.17
N VAL A 357 -80.17 8.82 49.21
CA VAL A 357 -80.83 9.83 48.38
C VAL A 357 -82.28 9.90 48.79
N LYS A 358 -82.77 11.12 49.01
CA LYS A 358 -84.17 11.31 49.33
C LYS A 358 -85.07 11.06 48.12
N GLU A 359 -86.28 10.52 48.33
CA GLU A 359 -87.26 10.23 47.27
C GLU A 359 -87.66 11.50 46.51
N ASP A 360 -87.70 12.65 47.19
CA ASP A 360 -88.01 13.96 46.63
C ASP A 360 -86.81 14.77 46.13
N ALA A 361 -85.62 14.11 45.94
CA ALA A 361 -84.48 14.82 45.50
C ALA A 361 -84.67 15.41 44.09
N PRO A 362 -84.31 16.68 43.87
CA PRO A 362 -84.40 17.30 42.53
C PRO A 362 -83.63 16.56 41.45
N ILE A 363 -84.17 16.58 40.21
CA ILE A 363 -83.47 16.10 39.04
C ILE A 363 -82.06 16.82 38.94
N ASP A 364 -81.05 16.11 38.47
CA ASP A 364 -79.61 16.55 38.40
C ASP A 364 -78.98 16.74 39.78
N THR A 365 -79.62 16.30 40.92
CA THR A 365 -78.88 16.22 42.18
C THR A 365 -77.71 15.23 42.07
N MET A 366 -76.50 15.70 42.41
CA MET A 366 -75.29 14.87 42.38
C MET A 366 -75.38 13.86 43.54
N VAL A 367 -75.22 12.57 43.18
CA VAL A 367 -75.27 11.46 44.15
C VAL A 367 -73.94 10.70 44.21
N GLY A 368 -73.07 10.93 43.22
CA GLY A 368 -71.74 10.31 43.20
C GLY A 368 -70.80 10.88 42.11
N MET A 369 -69.54 10.64 42.33
CA MET A 369 -68.51 10.96 41.37
C MET A 369 -67.75 9.69 40.98
N ILE A 370 -67.59 9.48 39.70
CA ILE A 370 -66.98 8.30 39.10
C ILE A 370 -65.83 8.79 38.23
N THR A 371 -64.69 8.20 38.40
CA THR A 371 -63.52 8.41 37.52
C THR A 371 -63.32 7.13 36.72
N VAL A 372 -63.13 7.29 35.42
CA VAL A 372 -62.74 6.16 34.54
C VAL A 372 -61.36 6.45 34.00
N THR A 373 -60.44 5.54 34.23
CA THR A 373 -59.06 5.66 33.74
C THR A 373 -58.79 4.55 32.76
N ASP A 374 -58.29 4.94 31.61
CA ASP A 374 -57.71 4.06 30.61
C ASP A 374 -56.25 4.53 30.39
N ASN A 375 -55.30 3.61 30.38
CA ASN A 375 -53.90 3.96 30.30
C ASN A 375 -53.45 4.13 28.86
N ASP A 376 -54.23 3.63 27.87
CA ASP A 376 -53.88 3.77 26.46
C ASP A 376 -53.83 5.25 26.04
N ALA A 377 -53.13 5.54 24.96
CA ALA A 377 -52.95 6.91 24.49
C ALA A 377 -53.95 7.33 23.40
N GLY A 378 -54.18 8.63 23.31
CA GLY A 378 -54.92 9.24 22.23
C GLY A 378 -56.33 8.70 22.06
N LYS A 379 -56.61 8.03 20.93
CA LYS A 379 -57.95 7.48 20.65
C LYS A 379 -58.24 6.18 21.40
N ASN A 380 -57.19 5.39 21.68
CA ASN A 380 -57.31 4.11 22.37
C ASN A 380 -57.77 4.32 23.83
N GLY A 381 -57.24 5.37 24.48
CA GLY A 381 -57.68 5.73 25.86
C GLY A 381 -58.95 6.56 25.97
N GLN A 382 -59.73 6.74 24.90
CA GLN A 382 -60.97 7.45 24.93
C GLN A 382 -62.10 6.54 25.46
N VAL A 383 -62.56 6.85 26.63
CA VAL A 383 -63.62 6.09 27.30
C VAL A 383 -64.98 6.76 27.22
N THR A 384 -66.05 5.96 27.17
CA THR A 384 -67.44 6.40 27.26
C THR A 384 -68.16 5.57 28.31
N LEU A 385 -68.62 6.22 29.35
CA LEU A 385 -69.39 5.56 30.42
C LEU A 385 -70.89 5.68 30.13
N LYS A 386 -71.58 4.54 30.16
CA LYS A 386 -73.06 4.46 30.02
C LYS A 386 -73.61 3.66 31.17
N MET A 387 -74.77 4.10 31.68
CA MET A 387 -75.50 3.35 32.69
C MET A 387 -76.49 2.42 32.00
N GLN A 388 -76.61 1.20 32.49
CA GLN A 388 -77.59 0.22 32.04
C GLN A 388 -78.54 -0.10 33.19
N GLY A 389 -79.82 -0.26 32.90
CA GLY A 389 -80.85 -0.60 33.86
C GLY A 389 -81.88 0.48 33.96
N SER A 390 -82.93 0.23 34.84
CA SER A 390 -84.07 1.11 35.07
C SER A 390 -83.94 1.99 36.32
N ALA A 391 -82.72 2.15 36.83
CA ALA A 391 -82.49 3.00 38.00
C ALA A 391 -82.74 4.48 37.69
N PRO A 392 -83.28 5.27 38.64
CA PRO A 392 -83.64 6.68 38.45
C PRO A 392 -82.42 7.60 38.48
N PHE A 393 -81.29 7.13 37.90
CA PHE A 393 -80.05 7.85 37.86
C PHE A 393 -79.52 7.89 36.42
N LYS A 394 -78.69 8.90 36.12
CA LYS A 394 -77.94 9.02 34.86
C LYS A 394 -76.50 9.42 35.13
N VAL A 395 -75.62 9.05 34.21
CA VAL A 395 -74.27 9.46 34.25
C VAL A 395 -74.07 10.64 33.29
N GLN A 396 -73.47 11.70 33.78
CA GLN A 396 -73.13 12.89 33.00
C GLN A 396 -71.63 13.04 32.99
N ASN A 397 -71.04 13.30 31.79
CA ASN A 397 -69.55 13.63 31.66
C ASN A 397 -69.42 15.06 32.24
N SER A 398 -68.54 15.21 33.23
CA SER A 398 -68.20 16.50 33.83
C SER A 398 -66.99 17.16 33.24
N TYR A 399 -65.92 16.43 33.12
CA TYR A 399 -64.67 16.89 32.53
C TYR A 399 -63.71 15.70 32.28
N ASN A 400 -63.18 15.55 31.07
CA ASN A 400 -62.34 14.43 30.69
C ASN A 400 -62.91 13.07 31.10
N ASN A 401 -62.26 12.35 31.99
CA ASN A 401 -62.59 11.01 32.46
C ASN A 401 -63.37 11.04 33.77
N TYR A 402 -63.92 12.24 34.20
CA TYR A 402 -64.74 12.38 35.37
C TYR A 402 -66.23 12.44 34.98
N TYR A 403 -66.98 11.61 35.64
CA TYR A 403 -68.41 11.47 35.42
C TYR A 403 -69.16 11.72 36.75
N THR A 404 -70.25 12.43 36.67
CA THR A 404 -71.13 12.58 37.79
C THR A 404 -72.33 11.65 37.65
N LEU A 405 -72.69 10.95 38.74
CA LEU A 405 -73.89 10.22 38.85
C LEU A 405 -74.95 11.19 39.44
N VAL A 406 -76.01 11.41 38.69
CA VAL A 406 -77.07 12.35 39.11
C VAL A 406 -78.47 11.71 39.04
N VAL A 407 -79.45 12.25 39.82
CA VAL A 407 -80.87 11.85 39.78
C VAL A 407 -81.41 12.20 38.39
N ASN A 408 -82.07 11.24 37.72
CA ASN A 408 -82.69 11.42 36.39
C ASN A 408 -84.18 11.47 36.36
N GLY A 409 -84.79 11.30 37.49
CA GLY A 409 -86.26 11.30 37.69
C GLY A 409 -86.61 10.15 38.59
N LEU A 410 -87.58 10.44 39.49
CA LEU A 410 -88.12 9.43 40.38
C LEU A 410 -89.20 8.67 39.59
N GLY A 411 -89.03 7.38 39.43
CA GLY A 411 -90.09 6.55 38.89
C GLY A 411 -91.20 6.48 39.90
N HIS A 412 -92.26 7.27 39.68
CA HIS A 412 -93.52 6.99 40.34
C HIS A 412 -94.07 5.69 39.75
N THR A 413 -93.88 4.59 40.45
CA THR A 413 -94.76 3.45 40.32
C THR A 413 -96.01 3.82 41.15
N GLU A 414 -96.99 4.42 40.49
CA GLU A 414 -98.34 4.40 41.04
C GLU A 414 -98.80 2.94 41.06
N GLU A 415 -99.21 2.45 42.28
CA GLU A 415 -100.12 1.35 42.40
C GLU A 415 -101.48 1.72 41.88
#